data_5d8dd18891b3894a8b110e901f77eeb9
#
_entry.id   5d8dd18891b3894a8b110e901f77eeb9
#
_cell.length_a   1.000
_cell.length_b   1.000
_cell.length_c   1.000
_cell.angle_alpha   90.00
_cell.angle_beta   90.00
_cell.angle_gamma   90.00
#
_symmetry.space_group_name_H-M   'P 1'
#
loop_
_entity.id
_entity.type
_entity.pdbx_description
1 polymer ?
#
loop_
_entity_poly.entity_id
_entity_poly.type
_entity_poly.pdbx_seq_one_letter_code
_entity_poly.pdbx_strand_id
1 'polypeptide(L)'
;AKEDNVVVLTYLGACYNSKAGNLQDPNGRKVVYQEAIKVLDKAKQLDPEKAQANWGYTRYQAYYGYYGPNAAETKQAEAESK
;
A
#
# COMPACT_ATOMS: atom_id res chain seq x y z
N ALA A 1 9.84 -12.44 13.17
CA ALA A 1 10.35 -11.07 13.27
C ALA A 1 9.20 -10.07 13.22
N LYS A 2 9.41 -8.89 13.78
CA LYS A 2 8.36 -7.88 13.84
C LYS A 2 7.95 -7.39 12.46
N GLU A 3 8.88 -7.41 11.51
CA GLU A 3 8.60 -7.00 10.14
C GLU A 3 7.62 -7.92 9.42
N ASP A 4 7.41 -9.12 9.95
CA ASP A 4 6.51 -10.08 9.33
C ASP A 4 5.09 -10.03 9.88
N ASN A 5 4.79 -9.04 10.73
CA ASN A 5 3.46 -8.86 11.28
C ASN A 5 2.58 -8.08 10.30
N VAL A 6 1.50 -8.69 9.82
CA VAL A 6 0.62 -8.08 8.83
C VAL A 6 0.00 -6.77 9.34
N VAL A 7 -0.37 -6.71 10.62
CA VAL A 7 -0.94 -5.50 11.20
C VAL A 7 0.09 -4.36 11.16
N VAL A 8 1.34 -4.66 11.53
CA VAL A 8 2.41 -3.66 11.50
C VAL A 8 2.70 -3.22 10.07
N LEU A 9 2.77 -4.17 9.13
CA LEU A 9 3.00 -3.85 7.72
C LEU A 9 1.89 -2.96 7.16
N THR A 10 0.64 -3.26 7.48
CA THR A 10 -0.50 -2.45 7.04
C THR A 10 -0.42 -1.04 7.62
N TYR A 11 -0.08 -0.93 8.89
CA TYR A 11 0.08 0.36 9.54
C TYR A 11 1.21 1.17 8.90
N LEU A 12 2.35 0.52 8.63
CA LEU A 12 3.46 1.19 7.95
C LEU A 12 3.04 1.69 6.57
N GLY A 13 2.31 0.87 5.83
CA GLY A 13 1.79 1.28 4.52
C GLY A 13 0.90 2.51 4.62
N ALA A 14 0.02 2.54 5.61
CA ALA A 14 -0.86 3.69 5.83
C ALA A 14 -0.06 4.94 6.21
N CYS A 15 0.98 4.79 7.02
CA CYS A 15 1.86 5.90 7.38
C CYS A 15 2.59 6.45 6.16
N TYR A 16 3.11 5.57 5.30
CA TYR A 16 3.76 6.00 4.07
C TYR A 16 2.78 6.72 3.15
N ASN A 17 1.55 6.22 3.01
CA ASN A 17 0.53 6.88 2.19
C ASN A 17 0.24 8.28 2.70
N SER A 18 0.12 8.45 4.02
CA SER A 18 -0.13 9.73 4.64
C SER A 18 1.05 10.69 4.40
N LYS A 19 2.27 10.17 4.58
CA LYS A 19 3.47 10.98 4.34
C LYS A 19 3.55 11.43 2.89
N ALA A 20 3.28 10.52 1.95
CA ALA A 20 3.30 10.85 0.53
C ALA A 20 2.27 11.92 0.20
N GLY A 21 1.07 11.83 0.78
CA GLY A 21 0.02 12.82 0.55
C GLY A 21 0.38 14.21 1.02
N ASN A 22 1.30 14.33 1.97
CA ASN A 22 1.75 15.62 2.48
C ASN A 22 2.95 16.19 1.73
N LEU A 23 3.56 15.42 0.84
CA LEU A 23 4.67 15.89 0.04
C LEU A 23 4.17 16.66 -1.19
N GLN A 24 4.80 17.77 -1.50
CA GLN A 24 4.44 18.57 -2.67
C GLN A 24 5.18 18.10 -3.93
N ASP A 25 6.34 17.48 -3.76
CA ASP A 25 7.16 17.02 -4.88
C ASP A 25 6.61 15.69 -5.42
N PRO A 26 6.17 15.65 -6.69
CA PRO A 26 5.64 14.40 -7.28
C PRO A 26 6.63 13.25 -7.26
N ASN A 27 7.92 13.53 -7.47
CA ASN A 27 8.94 12.49 -7.44
C ASN A 27 9.13 11.94 -6.03
N GLY A 28 9.09 12.81 -5.03
CA GLY A 28 9.15 12.39 -3.64
C GLY A 28 7.97 11.53 -3.24
N ARG A 29 6.76 11.91 -3.70
CA ARG A 29 5.57 11.11 -3.45
C ARG A 29 5.71 9.69 -3.99
N LYS A 30 6.21 9.56 -5.23
CA LYS A 30 6.37 8.24 -5.84
C LYS A 30 7.32 7.36 -5.05
N VAL A 31 8.42 7.91 -4.55
CA VAL A 31 9.37 7.15 -3.75
C VAL A 31 8.69 6.61 -2.48
N VAL A 32 7.91 7.45 -1.80
CA VAL A 32 7.23 7.04 -0.58
C VAL A 32 6.13 6.03 -0.87
N TYR A 33 5.35 6.24 -1.93
CA TYR A 33 4.33 5.27 -2.32
C TYR A 33 4.95 3.92 -2.70
N GLN A 34 6.13 3.93 -3.33
CA GLN A 34 6.83 2.70 -3.65
C GLN A 34 7.18 1.91 -2.39
N GLU A 35 7.63 2.60 -1.34
CA GLU A 35 7.89 1.93 -0.06
C GLU A 35 6.61 1.37 0.54
N ALA A 36 5.51 2.11 0.45
CA ALA A 36 4.22 1.61 0.91
C ALA A 36 3.83 0.33 0.17
N ILE A 37 4.02 0.32 -1.16
CA ILE A 37 3.69 -0.85 -1.97
C ILE A 37 4.50 -2.06 -1.52
N LYS A 38 5.79 -1.88 -1.23
CA LYS A 38 6.65 -2.98 -0.80
C LYS A 38 6.12 -3.65 0.47
N VAL A 39 5.79 -2.86 1.50
CA VAL A 39 5.32 -3.42 2.76
C VAL A 39 3.92 -4.02 2.61
N LEU A 40 3.07 -3.43 1.78
CA LEU A 40 1.71 -3.92 1.58
C LEU A 40 1.68 -5.17 0.72
N ASP A 41 2.57 -5.30 -0.26
CA ASP A 41 2.71 -6.54 -1.02
C ASP A 41 3.17 -7.68 -0.10
N LYS A 42 4.06 -7.40 0.84
CA LYS A 42 4.46 -8.39 1.83
C LYS A 42 3.30 -8.79 2.72
N ALA A 43 2.48 -7.83 3.14
CA ALA A 43 1.28 -8.12 3.91
C ALA A 43 0.34 -9.05 3.14
N LYS A 44 0.16 -8.80 1.85
CA LYS A 44 -0.65 -9.67 0.99
C LYS A 44 -0.09 -11.09 0.94
N GLN A 45 1.23 -11.23 0.83
CA GLN A 45 1.84 -12.56 0.81
C GLN A 45 1.62 -13.32 2.11
N LEU A 46 1.65 -12.62 3.23
CA LEU A 46 1.53 -13.23 4.55
C LEU A 46 0.08 -13.48 4.94
N ASP A 47 -0.86 -12.70 4.41
CA ASP A 47 -2.27 -12.78 4.80
C ASP A 47 -3.17 -12.50 3.60
N PRO A 48 -3.16 -13.39 2.58
CA PRO A 48 -3.92 -13.13 1.34
C PRO A 48 -5.43 -13.00 1.56
N GLU A 49 -5.95 -13.55 2.65
CA GLU A 49 -7.39 -13.52 2.93
C GLU A 49 -7.80 -12.37 3.84
N LYS A 50 -6.86 -11.50 4.20
CA LYS A 50 -7.12 -10.33 5.06
C LYS A 50 -7.68 -10.72 6.44
N ALA A 51 -7.23 -11.86 6.96
CA ALA A 51 -7.70 -12.35 8.24
C ALA A 51 -7.13 -11.55 9.41
N GLN A 52 -5.90 -11.04 9.28
CA GLN A 52 -5.22 -10.32 10.34
C GLN A 52 -5.40 -8.80 10.24
N ALA A 53 -5.41 -8.26 9.02
CA ALA A 53 -5.57 -6.82 8.81
C ALA A 53 -6.12 -6.58 7.41
N ASN A 54 -6.88 -5.49 7.27
CA ASN A 54 -7.42 -5.11 5.97
C ASN A 54 -6.36 -4.29 5.20
N TRP A 55 -5.38 -4.98 4.64
CA TRP A 55 -4.32 -4.34 3.85
C TRP A 55 -4.80 -3.92 2.47
N GLY A 56 -5.94 -4.43 2.01
CA GLY A 56 -6.38 -4.26 0.64
C GLY A 56 -6.62 -2.80 0.26
N TYR A 57 -7.37 -2.07 1.07
CA TYR A 57 -7.67 -0.66 0.79
C TYR A 57 -6.40 0.21 0.87
N THR A 58 -5.58 -0.04 1.87
CA THR A 58 -4.32 0.71 2.01
C THR A 58 -3.41 0.45 0.82
N ARG A 59 -3.35 -0.81 0.36
CA ARG A 59 -2.58 -1.18 -0.81
C ARG A 59 -3.11 -0.48 -2.07
N TYR A 60 -4.43 -0.42 -2.22
CA TYR A 60 -5.05 0.30 -3.33
C TYR A 60 -4.64 1.78 -3.33
N GLN A 61 -4.66 2.41 -2.17
CA GLN A 61 -4.25 3.82 -2.07
C GLN A 61 -2.80 4.03 -2.51
N ALA A 62 -1.90 3.12 -2.12
CA ALA A 62 -0.49 3.22 -2.52
C ALA A 62 -0.34 3.05 -4.02
N TYR A 63 -1.04 2.10 -4.62
CA TYR A 63 -0.99 1.89 -6.06
C TYR A 63 -1.59 3.08 -6.82
N TYR A 64 -2.68 3.62 -6.31
CA TYR A 64 -3.30 4.81 -6.89
C TYR A 64 -2.31 5.98 -6.92
N GLY A 65 -1.60 6.19 -5.83
CA GLY A 65 -0.64 7.29 -5.75
C GLY A 65 0.60 7.08 -6.61
N TYR A 66 1.03 5.83 -6.80
CA TYR A 66 2.23 5.52 -7.58
C TYR A 66 1.93 5.41 -9.07
N TYR A 67 0.95 4.61 -9.44
CA TYR A 67 0.65 4.30 -10.84
C TYR A 67 -0.42 5.19 -11.45
N GLY A 68 -1.29 5.78 -10.62
CA GLY A 68 -2.43 6.56 -11.10
C GLY A 68 -3.69 5.70 -11.23
N PRO A 69 -4.86 6.36 -11.40
CA PRO A 69 -6.15 5.65 -11.36
C PRO A 69 -6.41 4.73 -12.56
N ASN A 70 -5.73 4.95 -13.68
CA ASN A 70 -6.00 4.21 -14.91
C ASN A 70 -5.06 3.03 -15.14
N ALA A 71 -4.08 2.83 -14.27
CA ALA A 71 -3.13 1.72 -14.43
C ALA A 71 -3.79 0.38 -14.12
N ALA A 72 -3.37 -0.67 -14.84
CA ALA A 72 -3.89 -2.01 -14.60
C ALA A 72 -3.60 -2.48 -13.18
N GLU A 73 -2.40 -2.15 -12.68
CA GLU A 73 -2.00 -2.49 -11.32
C GLU A 73 -2.94 -1.86 -10.28
N THR A 74 -3.33 -0.61 -10.51
CA THR A 74 -4.25 0.09 -9.61
C THR A 74 -5.63 -0.54 -9.64
N LYS A 75 -6.11 -0.90 -10.82
CA LYS A 75 -7.42 -1.53 -10.97
C LYS A 75 -7.45 -2.90 -10.29
N GLN A 76 -6.37 -3.65 -10.40
CA GLN A 76 -6.26 -4.94 -9.72
C GLN A 76 -6.23 -4.75 -8.19
N ALA A 77 -5.49 -3.78 -7.71
CA ALA A 77 -5.43 -3.50 -6.28
C ALA A 77 -6.80 -3.07 -5.76
N GLU A 78 -7.57 -2.32 -6.55
CA GLU A 78 -8.93 -1.95 -6.19
C GLU A 78 -9.83 -3.17 -6.06
N ALA A 79 -9.75 -4.09 -7.01
CA ALA A 79 -10.54 -5.32 -6.96
C ALA A 79 -10.18 -6.13 -5.71
N GLU A 80 -8.91 -6.20 -5.36
CA GLU A 80 -8.45 -6.93 -4.19
C GLU A 80 -8.77 -6.21 -2.88
N SER A 81 -9.16 -4.93 -2.94
CA SER A 81 -9.52 -4.16 -1.74
C SER A 81 -10.95 -4.44 -1.26
N LYS A 82 -11.72 -5.14 -2.05
CA LYS A 82 -13.14 -5.41 -1.75
C LYS A 82 -13.38 -6.72 -1.01
#